data_585df8325b07771a5771e68217ac2a5e
#
_entry.id   585df8325b07771a5771e68217ac2a5e
#
_cell.length_a   1.000
_cell.length_b   1.000
_cell.length_c   1.000
_cell.angle_alpha   90.00
_cell.angle_beta   90.00
_cell.angle_gamma   90.00
#
_symmetry.space_group_name_H-M   'P 1'
#
loop_
_entity.id
_entity.type
_entity.pdbx_description
1 polymer ?
#
loop_
_entity_poly.entity_id
_entity_poly.type
_entity_poly.pdbx_seq_one_letter_code
_entity_poly.pdbx_strand_id
1 'polypeptide(L)'
;IKSRLKPGVEFIAVMKGDGYRHGIAGLYPTLKECGIDSYAVAIWEEGKMLRDAGATESILILGDTADDMLDEAAKYDLDLTVFSMEGAENMAAAARRAGKKQNVQIKLNTGMNRIGFPVCQESFDTIKKICEMDDLNVTGIFTHFARADEGDHTSARKQLDLYLHAVNELEKM
;
A
#
# COMPACT_ATOMS: atom_id res chain seq x y z
N ILE A 1 0.76 18.59 -10.27
CA ILE A 1 -0.24 17.65 -9.70
C ILE A 1 -0.58 18.14 -8.28
N LYS A 2 0.38 18.33 -7.38
CA LYS A 2 0.16 18.74 -5.98
C LYS A 2 -0.78 19.96 -5.83
N SER A 3 -0.64 20.98 -6.68
CA SER A 3 -1.50 22.17 -6.67
C SER A 3 -2.99 21.93 -6.95
N ARG A 4 -3.35 20.73 -7.38
CA ARG A 4 -4.75 20.30 -7.62
C ARG A 4 -5.32 19.46 -6.48
N LEU A 5 -4.50 19.08 -5.50
CA LEU A 5 -4.96 18.32 -4.35
C LEU A 5 -5.56 19.24 -3.30
N LYS A 6 -6.54 18.73 -2.56
CA LYS A 6 -7.10 19.43 -1.39
C LYS A 6 -6.05 19.49 -0.28
N PRO A 7 -6.11 20.50 0.61
CA PRO A 7 -5.25 20.52 1.79
C PRO A 7 -5.37 19.23 2.61
N GLY A 8 -4.24 18.68 3.08
CA GLY A 8 -4.19 17.44 3.86
C GLY A 8 -4.18 16.15 3.05
N VAL A 9 -4.26 16.23 1.71
CA VAL A 9 -4.11 15.04 0.85
C VAL A 9 -2.63 14.81 0.58
N GLU A 10 -2.13 13.64 0.98
CA GLU A 10 -0.77 13.20 0.70
C GLU A 10 -0.63 12.73 -0.75
N PHE A 11 0.55 12.95 -1.31
CA PHE A 11 0.90 12.51 -2.65
C PHE A 11 1.97 11.41 -2.57
N ILE A 12 1.57 10.18 -2.91
CA ILE A 12 2.46 9.03 -2.94
C ILE A 12 3.07 8.91 -4.34
N ALA A 13 4.39 9.01 -4.46
CA ALA A 13 5.07 8.81 -5.73
C ALA A 13 5.34 7.30 -5.96
N VAL A 14 4.81 6.78 -7.06
CA VAL A 14 5.02 5.38 -7.45
C VAL A 14 6.33 5.23 -8.21
N MET A 15 7.27 4.45 -7.65
CA MET A 15 8.65 4.30 -8.12
C MET A 15 8.98 2.90 -8.66
N LYS A 16 7.96 2.09 -8.96
CA LYS A 16 8.14 0.73 -9.49
C LYS A 16 8.89 0.70 -10.83
N GLY A 17 9.47 -0.43 -11.19
CA GLY A 17 10.24 -0.60 -12.43
C GLY A 17 11.48 0.27 -12.46
N ASP A 18 12.20 0.37 -11.32
CA ASP A 18 13.34 1.28 -11.12
C ASP A 18 12.96 2.73 -11.49
N GLY A 19 11.86 3.23 -10.90
CA GLY A 19 11.34 4.56 -11.21
C GLY A 19 10.90 4.68 -12.67
N TYR A 20 10.24 3.65 -13.20
CA TYR A 20 9.89 3.55 -14.64
C TYR A 20 11.12 3.72 -15.56
N ARG A 21 12.24 3.12 -15.19
CA ARG A 21 13.54 3.18 -15.85
C ARG A 21 14.25 4.54 -15.81
N HIS A 22 13.82 5.46 -14.94
CA HIS A 22 14.55 6.70 -14.68
C HIS A 22 15.66 6.55 -13.65
N GLY A 23 15.72 5.40 -12.96
CA GLY A 23 16.66 5.13 -11.87
C GLY A 23 16.18 5.70 -10.53
N ILE A 24 15.83 4.81 -9.58
CA ILE A 24 15.33 5.21 -8.25
C ILE A 24 16.32 6.13 -7.54
N ALA A 25 17.61 5.77 -7.53
CA ALA A 25 18.64 6.53 -6.82
C ALA A 25 18.79 7.97 -7.33
N GLY A 26 18.65 8.18 -8.65
CA GLY A 26 18.71 9.53 -9.25
C GLY A 26 17.41 10.32 -9.12
N LEU A 27 16.27 9.63 -9.16
CA LEU A 27 14.96 10.27 -9.14
C LEU A 27 14.52 10.68 -7.73
N TYR A 28 14.87 9.88 -6.70
CA TYR A 28 14.46 10.12 -5.32
C TYR A 28 14.81 11.52 -4.79
N PRO A 29 16.07 12.05 -4.91
CA PRO A 29 16.40 13.37 -4.42
C PRO A 29 15.53 14.48 -5.05
N THR A 30 15.30 14.40 -6.36
CA THR A 30 14.45 15.35 -7.08
C THR A 30 13.01 15.33 -6.60
N LEU A 31 12.43 14.14 -6.36
CA LEU A 31 11.07 14.01 -5.82
C LEU A 31 10.98 14.55 -4.40
N LYS A 32 11.99 14.30 -3.58
CA LYS A 32 12.08 14.85 -2.22
C LYS A 32 12.12 16.37 -2.22
N GLU A 33 12.94 16.99 -3.08
CA GLU A 33 12.98 18.46 -3.27
C GLU A 33 11.63 19.01 -3.76
N CYS A 34 10.86 18.23 -4.53
CA CYS A 34 9.49 18.56 -4.92
C CYS A 34 8.46 18.39 -3.78
N GLY A 35 8.89 18.02 -2.59
CA GLY A 35 8.05 17.83 -1.41
C GLY A 35 7.19 16.56 -1.49
N ILE A 36 7.70 15.48 -2.08
CA ILE A 36 7.07 14.16 -2.02
C ILE A 36 7.54 13.47 -0.74
N ASP A 37 6.60 13.09 0.10
CA ASP A 37 6.87 12.56 1.45
C ASP A 37 6.50 11.09 1.62
N SER A 38 5.99 10.45 0.57
CA SER A 38 5.60 9.04 0.58
C SER A 38 5.86 8.41 -0.78
N TYR A 39 6.28 7.16 -0.78
CA TYR A 39 6.63 6.42 -1.99
C TYR A 39 5.91 5.09 -2.05
N ALA A 40 5.75 4.55 -3.25
CA ALA A 40 5.25 3.19 -3.44
C ALA A 40 6.04 2.47 -4.53
N VAL A 41 6.29 1.20 -4.31
CA VAL A 41 7.07 0.32 -5.19
C VAL A 41 6.30 -0.96 -5.50
N ALA A 42 6.76 -1.77 -6.45
CA ALA A 42 6.10 -3.03 -6.74
C ALA A 42 6.61 -4.17 -5.85
N ILE A 43 7.91 -4.19 -5.54
CA ILE A 43 8.62 -5.26 -4.85
C ILE A 43 9.56 -4.70 -3.78
N TRP A 44 9.98 -5.55 -2.83
CA TRP A 44 10.81 -5.14 -1.70
C TRP A 44 12.20 -4.64 -2.11
N GLU A 45 12.79 -5.19 -3.17
CA GLU A 45 14.10 -4.77 -3.69
C GLU A 45 14.10 -3.30 -4.12
N GLU A 46 13.01 -2.83 -4.73
CA GLU A 46 12.86 -1.43 -5.10
C GLU A 46 12.71 -0.53 -3.85
N GLY A 47 12.02 -1.04 -2.82
CA GLY A 47 11.94 -0.37 -1.52
C GLY A 47 13.33 -0.26 -0.86
N LYS A 48 14.13 -1.33 -0.92
CA LYS A 48 15.52 -1.32 -0.47
C LYS A 48 16.34 -0.28 -1.25
N MET A 49 16.19 -0.18 -2.57
CA MET A 49 16.90 0.83 -3.39
C MET A 49 16.56 2.26 -2.94
N LEU A 50 15.31 2.54 -2.58
CA LEU A 50 14.93 3.84 -1.99
C LEU A 50 15.60 4.07 -0.64
N ARG A 51 15.63 3.05 0.24
CA ARG A 51 16.34 3.14 1.54
C ARG A 51 17.84 3.37 1.35
N ASP A 52 18.47 2.65 0.43
CA ASP A 52 19.89 2.83 0.09
C ASP A 52 20.19 4.24 -0.49
N ALA A 53 19.19 4.85 -1.17
CA ALA A 53 19.26 6.24 -1.64
C ALA A 53 19.01 7.28 -0.54
N GLY A 54 18.77 6.85 0.72
CA GLY A 54 18.57 7.71 1.88
C GLY A 54 17.12 8.05 2.19
N ALA A 55 16.13 7.35 1.63
CA ALA A 55 14.74 7.55 1.94
C ALA A 55 14.43 7.12 3.39
N THR A 56 13.78 8.01 4.15
CA THR A 56 13.30 7.78 5.52
C THR A 56 11.78 7.80 5.59
N GLU A 57 11.13 8.21 4.53
CA GLU A 57 9.69 8.34 4.38
C GLU A 57 9.01 6.96 4.30
N SER A 58 7.66 6.92 4.40
CA SER A 58 6.88 5.70 4.16
C SER A 58 7.10 5.19 2.74
N ILE A 59 7.34 3.89 2.61
CA ILE A 59 7.49 3.18 1.33
C ILE A 59 6.57 1.97 1.33
N LEU A 60 5.50 2.04 0.53
CA LEU A 60 4.51 0.97 0.39
C LEU A 60 4.89 0.01 -0.74
N ILE A 61 4.95 -1.28 -0.45
CA ILE A 61 5.00 -2.32 -1.47
C ILE A 61 3.57 -2.58 -1.96
N LEU A 62 3.27 -2.24 -3.22
CA LEU A 62 1.93 -2.35 -3.82
C LEU A 62 1.54 -3.78 -4.20
N GLY A 63 2.51 -4.64 -4.38
CA GLY A 63 2.35 -6.04 -4.74
C GLY A 63 2.22 -6.96 -3.53
N ASP A 64 2.11 -8.24 -3.81
CA ASP A 64 2.30 -9.28 -2.83
C ASP A 64 3.79 -9.39 -2.47
N THR A 65 4.07 -9.66 -1.20
CA THR A 65 5.43 -9.91 -0.73
C THR A 65 5.53 -11.39 -0.34
N ALA A 66 6.37 -12.13 -1.05
CA ALA A 66 6.57 -13.55 -0.78
C ALA A 66 7.03 -13.78 0.67
N ASP A 67 6.56 -14.87 1.28
CA ASP A 67 6.75 -15.15 2.71
C ASP A 67 8.22 -15.17 3.13
N ASP A 68 9.10 -15.65 2.26
CA ASP A 68 10.56 -15.70 2.46
C ASP A 68 11.23 -14.31 2.38
N MET A 69 10.51 -13.29 1.90
CA MET A 69 10.98 -11.90 1.80
C MET A 69 10.41 -10.98 2.89
N LEU A 70 9.48 -11.46 3.73
CA LEU A 70 8.85 -10.64 4.77
C LEU A 70 9.86 -10.13 5.81
N ASP A 71 10.84 -10.95 6.18
CA ASP A 71 11.88 -10.55 7.14
C ASP A 71 12.77 -9.44 6.56
N GLU A 72 13.11 -9.49 5.27
CA GLU A 72 13.85 -8.43 4.60
C GLU A 72 13.01 -7.15 4.48
N ALA A 73 11.73 -7.25 4.10
CA ALA A 73 10.82 -6.11 4.04
C ALA A 73 10.69 -5.43 5.42
N ALA A 74 10.55 -6.21 6.49
CA ALA A 74 10.53 -5.71 7.85
C ALA A 74 11.84 -5.01 8.24
N LYS A 75 13.00 -5.58 7.91
CA LYS A 75 14.32 -5.00 8.19
C LYS A 75 14.50 -3.61 7.57
N TYR A 76 13.96 -3.38 6.39
CA TYR A 76 14.03 -2.11 5.67
C TYR A 76 12.86 -1.16 5.99
N ASP A 77 12.03 -1.45 6.99
CA ASP A 77 10.87 -0.62 7.37
C ASP A 77 9.95 -0.31 6.18
N LEU A 78 9.63 -1.33 5.38
CA LEU A 78 8.72 -1.19 4.26
C LEU A 78 7.30 -1.49 4.71
N ASP A 79 6.34 -0.66 4.30
CA ASP A 79 4.92 -0.91 4.52
C ASP A 79 4.43 -1.99 3.54
N LEU A 80 3.67 -2.97 4.03
CA LEU A 80 3.23 -4.12 3.24
C LEU A 80 1.77 -4.01 2.83
N THR A 81 1.43 -4.58 1.68
CA THR A 81 0.05 -4.72 1.24
C THR A 81 -0.53 -6.04 1.76
N VAL A 82 -1.64 -5.97 2.50
CA VAL A 82 -2.35 -7.14 3.00
C VAL A 82 -3.72 -7.27 2.34
N PHE A 83 -4.04 -8.52 1.91
CA PHE A 83 -5.29 -8.83 1.22
C PHE A 83 -5.80 -10.26 1.48
N SER A 84 -5.27 -10.92 2.50
CA SER A 84 -5.74 -12.21 3.02
C SER A 84 -5.41 -12.35 4.51
N MET A 85 -6.14 -13.21 5.22
CA MET A 85 -5.83 -13.53 6.61
C MET A 85 -4.47 -14.24 6.72
N GLU A 86 -4.21 -15.21 5.84
CA GLU A 86 -2.95 -15.95 5.79
C GLU A 86 -1.75 -15.00 5.63
N GLY A 87 -1.83 -14.05 4.68
CA GLY A 87 -0.79 -13.03 4.50
C GLY A 87 -0.60 -12.17 5.74
N ALA A 88 -1.70 -11.76 6.42
CA ALA A 88 -1.62 -11.02 7.67
C ALA A 88 -0.92 -11.81 8.78
N GLU A 89 -1.23 -13.11 8.93
CA GLU A 89 -0.59 -13.98 9.92
C GLU A 89 0.90 -14.17 9.65
N ASN A 90 1.31 -14.32 8.38
CA ASN A 90 2.71 -14.43 7.97
C ASN A 90 3.46 -13.11 8.22
N MET A 91 2.86 -11.95 7.91
CA MET A 91 3.41 -10.63 8.21
C MET A 91 3.54 -10.41 9.73
N ALA A 92 2.55 -10.79 10.52
CA ALA A 92 2.61 -10.72 11.98
C ALA A 92 3.72 -11.61 12.55
N ALA A 93 3.93 -12.80 11.99
CA ALA A 93 5.03 -13.69 12.39
C ALA A 93 6.40 -13.07 12.08
N ALA A 94 6.57 -12.44 10.92
CA ALA A 94 7.79 -11.71 10.56
C ALA A 94 8.03 -10.50 11.49
N ALA A 95 6.98 -9.75 11.82
CA ALA A 95 7.02 -8.63 12.77
C ALA A 95 7.54 -9.08 14.14
N ARG A 96 7.03 -10.20 14.67
CA ARG A 96 7.52 -10.81 15.93
C ARG A 96 8.98 -11.17 15.87
N ARG A 97 9.44 -11.80 14.75
CA ARG A 97 10.87 -12.13 14.57
C ARG A 97 11.74 -10.87 14.53
N ALA A 98 11.23 -9.79 13.92
CA ALA A 98 11.92 -8.50 13.88
C ALA A 98 11.84 -7.70 15.18
N GLY A 99 11.02 -8.12 16.15
CA GLY A 99 10.84 -7.43 17.43
C GLY A 99 10.16 -6.06 17.33
N LYS A 100 9.33 -5.85 16.30
CA LYS A 100 8.62 -4.58 16.05
C LYS A 100 7.27 -4.84 15.39
N LYS A 101 6.37 -3.83 15.43
CA LYS A 101 5.14 -3.88 14.65
C LYS A 101 5.43 -3.67 13.16
N GLN A 102 4.71 -4.40 12.30
CA GLN A 102 4.76 -4.24 10.85
C GLN A 102 3.65 -3.30 10.39
N ASN A 103 4.01 -2.23 9.69
CA ASN A 103 3.03 -1.39 9.01
C ASN A 103 2.43 -2.13 7.81
N VAL A 104 1.11 -2.12 7.72
CA VAL A 104 0.38 -2.73 6.61
C VAL A 104 -0.72 -1.81 6.10
N GLN A 105 -1.01 -1.90 4.81
CA GLN A 105 -2.17 -1.27 4.20
C GLN A 105 -3.10 -2.32 3.60
N ILE A 106 -4.39 -2.19 3.92
CA ILE A 106 -5.43 -3.08 3.41
C ILE A 106 -5.67 -2.80 1.93
N LYS A 107 -5.56 -3.83 1.11
CA LYS A 107 -5.90 -3.73 -0.31
C LYS A 107 -7.31 -4.20 -0.56
N LEU A 108 -8.17 -3.34 -1.15
CA LEU A 108 -9.50 -3.70 -1.63
C LEU A 108 -9.50 -3.97 -3.13
N ASN A 109 -10.25 -4.98 -3.53
CA ASN A 109 -10.59 -5.24 -4.92
C ASN A 109 -11.96 -4.62 -5.23
N THR A 110 -11.96 -3.47 -5.87
CA THR A 110 -13.16 -2.76 -6.29
C THR A 110 -13.47 -2.94 -7.78
N GLY A 111 -12.74 -3.85 -8.48
CA GLY A 111 -12.98 -4.14 -9.88
C GLY A 111 -11.73 -4.26 -10.76
N MET A 112 -10.52 -4.10 -10.21
CA MET A 112 -9.27 -4.40 -10.93
C MET A 112 -9.05 -5.92 -11.10
N ASN A 113 -9.59 -6.73 -10.19
CA ASN A 113 -9.58 -8.20 -10.20
C ASN A 113 -8.18 -8.82 -10.33
N ARG A 114 -7.21 -8.24 -9.61
CA ARG A 114 -5.84 -8.75 -9.55
C ARG A 114 -5.49 -9.27 -8.16
N ILE A 115 -5.49 -8.39 -7.15
CA ILE A 115 -5.31 -8.67 -5.73
C ILE A 115 -6.23 -7.74 -4.92
N GLY A 116 -6.58 -8.14 -3.71
CA GLY A 116 -7.37 -7.33 -2.78
C GLY A 116 -8.56 -8.10 -2.22
N PHE A 117 -9.00 -7.71 -1.03
CA PHE A 117 -10.23 -8.22 -0.43
C PHE A 117 -11.44 -7.83 -1.28
N PRO A 118 -12.34 -8.75 -1.63
CA PRO A 118 -13.65 -8.41 -2.19
C PRO A 118 -14.42 -7.48 -1.23
N VAL A 119 -15.26 -6.60 -1.76
CA VAL A 119 -16.11 -5.74 -0.92
C VAL A 119 -17.36 -6.52 -0.53
N CYS A 120 -17.28 -7.23 0.60
CA CYS A 120 -18.35 -8.05 1.16
C CYS A 120 -18.17 -8.20 2.69
N GLN A 121 -19.22 -8.66 3.39
CA GLN A 121 -19.21 -8.78 4.85
C GLN A 121 -18.11 -9.69 5.38
N GLU A 122 -17.85 -10.82 4.72
CA GLU A 122 -16.80 -11.75 5.12
C GLU A 122 -15.41 -11.09 5.11
N SER A 123 -15.14 -10.26 4.10
CA SER A 123 -13.91 -9.47 4.04
C SER A 123 -13.83 -8.43 5.15
N PHE A 124 -14.93 -7.76 5.48
CA PHE A 124 -14.96 -6.79 6.57
C PHE A 124 -14.69 -7.44 7.92
N ASP A 125 -15.29 -8.60 8.19
CA ASP A 125 -15.03 -9.39 9.41
C ASP A 125 -13.57 -9.85 9.49
N THR A 126 -12.98 -10.20 8.35
CA THR A 126 -11.56 -10.56 8.26
C THR A 126 -10.66 -9.36 8.51
N ILE A 127 -10.93 -8.23 7.87
CA ILE A 127 -10.16 -6.98 8.04
C ILE A 127 -10.21 -6.53 9.49
N LYS A 128 -11.37 -6.62 10.14
CA LYS A 128 -11.49 -6.30 11.57
C LYS A 128 -10.52 -7.14 12.42
N LYS A 129 -10.47 -8.45 12.21
CA LYS A 129 -9.53 -9.33 12.91
C LYS A 129 -8.07 -8.94 12.65
N ILE A 130 -7.74 -8.53 11.43
CA ILE A 130 -6.39 -8.06 11.10
C ILE A 130 -6.06 -6.76 11.87
N CYS A 131 -7.02 -5.84 11.97
CA CYS A 131 -6.85 -4.61 12.77
C CYS A 131 -6.65 -4.87 14.28
N GLU A 132 -7.12 -6.01 14.79
CA GLU A 132 -6.96 -6.44 16.18
C GLU A 132 -5.63 -7.18 16.45
N MET A 133 -4.80 -7.43 15.43
CA MET A 133 -3.50 -8.09 15.59
C MET A 133 -2.47 -7.13 16.20
N ASP A 134 -1.94 -7.45 17.37
CA ASP A 134 -0.98 -6.63 18.10
C ASP A 134 0.35 -6.39 17.35
N ASP A 135 0.74 -7.34 16.49
CA ASP A 135 2.00 -7.29 15.74
C ASP A 135 1.90 -6.44 14.46
N LEU A 136 0.70 -6.08 14.05
CA LEU A 136 0.44 -5.28 12.86
C LEU A 136 -0.01 -3.86 13.24
N ASN A 137 0.34 -2.90 12.39
CA ASN A 137 -0.14 -1.53 12.44
C ASN A 137 -0.82 -1.22 11.10
N VAL A 138 -2.15 -1.26 11.07
CA VAL A 138 -2.92 -0.93 9.85
C VAL A 138 -2.90 0.58 9.65
N THR A 139 -2.10 1.06 8.70
CA THR A 139 -1.87 2.49 8.42
C THR A 139 -2.81 3.06 7.36
N GLY A 140 -3.52 2.22 6.64
CA GLY A 140 -4.42 2.68 5.59
C GLY A 140 -5.13 1.58 4.83
N ILE A 141 -5.99 2.03 3.93
CA ILE A 141 -6.75 1.18 3.01
C ILE A 141 -6.69 1.79 1.61
N PHE A 142 -6.51 0.99 0.59
CA PHE A 142 -6.41 1.49 -0.77
C PHE A 142 -7.01 0.54 -1.82
N THR A 143 -7.26 1.09 -2.99
CA THR A 143 -7.66 0.32 -4.19
C THR A 143 -6.89 0.77 -5.41
N HIS A 144 -7.06 0.08 -6.53
CA HIS A 144 -6.49 0.46 -7.82
C HIS A 144 -7.59 0.53 -8.87
N PHE A 145 -7.73 1.68 -9.52
CA PHE A 145 -8.67 1.85 -10.61
C PHE A 145 -8.16 1.15 -11.87
N ALA A 146 -9.04 0.39 -12.52
CA ALA A 146 -8.67 -0.38 -13.71
C ALA A 146 -8.52 0.50 -14.97
N ARG A 147 -9.36 1.56 -15.08
CA ARG A 147 -9.54 2.34 -16.31
C ARG A 147 -9.79 3.84 -16.01
N ALA A 148 -9.04 4.42 -15.07
CA ALA A 148 -9.27 5.82 -14.66
C ALA A 148 -8.72 6.85 -15.68
N ASP A 149 -7.85 6.43 -16.57
CA ASP A 149 -7.21 7.22 -17.63
C ASP A 149 -7.98 7.24 -18.95
N GLU A 150 -9.08 6.46 -19.04
CA GLU A 150 -9.93 6.43 -20.22
C GLU A 150 -10.97 7.57 -20.21
N GLY A 151 -11.46 7.97 -21.39
CA GLY A 151 -12.47 9.03 -21.52
C GLY A 151 -13.84 8.68 -20.91
N ASP A 152 -14.19 7.39 -20.84
CA ASP A 152 -15.38 6.91 -20.11
C ASP A 152 -15.04 6.58 -18.67
N HIS A 153 -15.43 7.43 -17.74
CA HIS A 153 -15.20 7.27 -16.32
C HIS A 153 -16.24 6.41 -15.59
N THR A 154 -17.18 5.77 -16.29
CA THR A 154 -18.25 4.97 -15.65
C THR A 154 -17.70 3.86 -14.77
N SER A 155 -16.69 3.13 -15.26
CA SER A 155 -16.02 2.08 -14.48
C SER A 155 -15.31 2.64 -13.25
N ALA A 156 -14.56 3.73 -13.40
CA ALA A 156 -13.83 4.35 -12.29
C ALA A 156 -14.78 4.89 -11.21
N ARG A 157 -15.94 5.45 -11.60
CA ARG A 157 -16.97 5.91 -10.65
C ARG A 157 -17.55 4.75 -9.86
N LYS A 158 -17.91 3.64 -10.51
CA LYS A 158 -18.39 2.44 -9.82
C LYS A 158 -17.37 1.88 -8.82
N GLN A 159 -16.07 1.87 -9.19
CA GLN A 159 -15.01 1.46 -8.28
C GLN A 159 -14.87 2.42 -7.09
N LEU A 160 -15.00 3.73 -7.32
CA LEU A 160 -14.97 4.73 -6.25
C LEU A 160 -16.15 4.56 -5.29
N ASP A 161 -17.37 4.39 -5.81
CA ASP A 161 -18.57 4.20 -4.98
C ASP A 161 -18.43 2.95 -4.10
N LEU A 162 -17.90 1.86 -4.68
CA LEU A 162 -17.66 0.62 -3.95
C LEU A 162 -16.56 0.78 -2.88
N TYR A 163 -15.49 1.53 -3.20
CA TYR A 163 -14.43 1.86 -2.25
C TYR A 163 -14.97 2.68 -1.07
N LEU A 164 -15.73 3.74 -1.35
CA LEU A 164 -16.31 4.60 -0.32
C LEU A 164 -17.32 3.84 0.56
N HIS A 165 -18.11 2.94 -0.04
CA HIS A 165 -18.97 2.04 0.72
C HIS A 165 -18.15 1.18 1.70
N ALA A 166 -17.08 0.54 1.22
CA ALA A 166 -16.23 -0.29 2.07
C ALA A 166 -15.58 0.51 3.22
N VAL A 167 -15.06 1.71 2.93
CA VAL A 167 -14.50 2.59 3.97
C VAL A 167 -15.55 2.93 5.02
N ASN A 168 -16.74 3.34 4.60
CA ASN A 168 -17.84 3.68 5.53
C ASN A 168 -18.30 2.49 6.40
N GLU A 169 -18.25 1.25 5.88
CA GLU A 169 -18.58 0.06 6.68
C GLU A 169 -17.47 -0.25 7.69
N LEU A 170 -16.21 -0.14 7.29
CA LEU A 170 -15.07 -0.40 8.18
C LEU A 170 -14.92 0.67 9.27
N GLU A 171 -15.25 1.93 9.01
CA GLU A 171 -15.24 3.01 10.02
C GLU A 171 -16.30 2.84 11.12
N LYS A 172 -17.34 2.03 10.90
CA LYS A 172 -18.39 1.74 11.89
C LYS A 172 -18.01 0.60 12.85
N MET A 173 -16.95 -0.13 12.55
CA MET A 173 -16.52 -1.31 13.31
C MET A 173 -15.52 -0.94 14.42
#